data_dafa5a90d9117aeea39762eae062d45b
#
_entry.id   dafa5a90d9117aeea39762eae062d45b
#
_cell.length_a   1.000
_cell.length_b   1.000
_cell.length_c   1.000
_cell.angle_alpha   90.00
_cell.angle_beta   90.00
_cell.angle_gamma   90.00
#
_symmetry.space_group_name_H-M   'P 1'
#
loop_
_entity.id
_entity.type
_entity.pdbx_description
1 polymer ?
#
loop_
_entity_poly.entity_id
_entity_poly.type
_entity_poly.pdbx_seq_one_letter_code
_entity_poly.pdbx_strand_id
1 'polypeptide(L)'
;MEASSGIAGSGGSVSGGGIQASLGGRYAIALFELAAAGKSIDRVEQSLTAVRDALEQSDDFRELTTSPLIARGQATRAVLATADQLGVDATTRSFLGVLAENRRLSALPQIIRAFRQLAARHRGEATAEVTSAHALTADQVDELKQQLRLRLGREVSVDLSVDPELLGGLVVRIGSQMIDSSIRTRLNALATAMKG
;
A
#
# COMPACT_ATOMS: atom_id res chain seq x y z
N MET A 1 42.56 -37.86 0.61
CA MET A 1 42.08 -37.24 1.87
C MET A 1 41.50 -35.90 1.55
N GLU A 2 40.21 -35.89 1.57
CA GLU A 2 39.35 -34.78 1.14
C GLU A 2 39.23 -33.74 2.22
N ALA A 3 38.97 -32.52 1.80
CA ALA A 3 38.20 -31.56 2.55
C ALA A 3 37.40 -30.69 1.62
N SER A 4 36.15 -31.07 1.47
CA SER A 4 35.09 -30.30 0.86
C SER A 4 34.80 -29.05 1.71
N SER A 5 34.96 -27.86 1.14
CA SER A 5 34.55 -26.61 1.77
C SER A 5 33.25 -26.13 1.09
N GLY A 6 32.15 -26.34 1.78
CA GLY A 6 30.84 -25.86 1.39
C GLY A 6 30.72 -24.36 1.64
N ILE A 7 30.46 -23.62 0.59
CA ILE A 7 30.13 -22.19 0.65
C ILE A 7 28.64 -22.07 0.96
N ALA A 8 28.30 -21.77 2.21
CA ALA A 8 26.95 -21.38 2.59
C ALA A 8 26.71 -19.93 2.14
N GLY A 9 26.00 -19.78 1.03
CA GLY A 9 25.44 -18.49 0.62
C GLY A 9 24.37 -18.04 1.61
N SER A 10 24.69 -17.04 2.45
CA SER A 10 23.70 -16.37 3.28
C SER A 10 22.82 -15.50 2.40
N GLY A 11 21.72 -16.07 1.90
CA GLY A 11 20.63 -15.31 1.33
C GLY A 11 19.98 -14.46 2.41
N GLY A 12 20.26 -13.15 2.42
CA GLY A 12 19.58 -12.21 3.27
C GLY A 12 18.08 -12.22 2.96
N SER A 13 17.29 -12.86 3.81
CA SER A 13 15.85 -12.79 3.78
C SER A 13 15.42 -11.39 4.23
N VAL A 14 15.28 -10.49 3.28
CA VAL A 14 14.68 -9.17 3.48
C VAL A 14 13.23 -9.34 3.90
N SER A 15 12.92 -8.78 5.04
CA SER A 15 11.66 -8.69 5.74
C SER A 15 10.47 -8.33 4.82
N GLY A 16 9.98 -9.31 4.06
CA GLY A 16 8.75 -9.26 3.26
C GLY A 16 7.54 -9.89 3.98
N GLY A 17 7.70 -10.26 5.25
CA GLY A 17 6.73 -11.10 5.96
C GLY A 17 5.33 -10.49 6.13
N GLY A 18 5.18 -9.18 6.13
CA GLY A 18 3.88 -8.52 6.34
C GLY A 18 2.92 -8.61 5.14
N ILE A 19 3.42 -8.43 3.92
CA ILE A 19 2.58 -8.43 2.71
C ILE A 19 2.18 -9.87 2.35
N GLN A 20 3.10 -10.81 2.41
CA GLN A 20 2.85 -12.22 2.05
C GLN A 20 1.89 -12.94 3.01
N ALA A 21 1.87 -12.55 4.27
CA ALA A 21 1.06 -13.19 5.29
C ALA A 21 -0.45 -12.89 5.16
N SER A 22 -0.83 -11.76 4.55
CA SER A 22 -2.22 -11.37 4.40
C SER A 22 -2.84 -11.91 3.11
N LEU A 23 -4.16 -12.14 3.14
CA LEU A 23 -4.90 -12.53 1.95
C LEU A 23 -4.76 -11.48 0.84
N GLY A 24 -4.91 -10.19 1.19
CA GLY A 24 -4.74 -9.08 0.26
C GLY A 24 -3.34 -9.03 -0.35
N GLY A 25 -2.30 -9.34 0.43
CA GLY A 25 -0.93 -9.40 -0.04
C GLY A 25 -0.72 -10.48 -1.11
N ARG A 26 -1.29 -11.67 -0.93
CA ARG A 26 -1.19 -12.75 -1.94
C ARG A 26 -1.83 -12.37 -3.27
N TYR A 27 -3.01 -11.74 -3.24
CA TYR A 27 -3.66 -11.24 -4.45
C TYR A 27 -2.85 -10.12 -5.10
N ALA A 28 -2.27 -9.21 -4.31
CA ALA A 28 -1.43 -8.14 -4.83
C ALA A 28 -0.15 -8.66 -5.50
N ILE A 29 0.50 -9.68 -4.93
CA ILE A 29 1.67 -10.32 -5.52
C ILE A 29 1.31 -10.97 -6.86
N ALA A 30 0.22 -11.74 -6.92
CA ALA A 30 -0.22 -12.39 -8.16
C ALA A 30 -0.54 -11.36 -9.25
N LEU A 31 -1.24 -10.27 -8.92
CA LEU A 31 -1.52 -9.19 -9.85
C LEU A 31 -0.23 -8.49 -10.31
N PHE A 32 0.72 -8.27 -9.39
CA PHE A 32 2.00 -7.64 -9.70
C PHE A 32 2.84 -8.50 -10.65
N GLU A 33 2.94 -9.80 -10.41
CA GLU A 33 3.65 -10.72 -11.29
C GLU A 33 3.05 -10.75 -12.70
N LEU A 34 1.71 -10.75 -12.80
CA LEU A 34 1.00 -10.69 -14.07
C LEU A 34 1.27 -9.35 -14.80
N ALA A 35 1.23 -8.22 -14.08
CA ALA A 35 1.52 -6.91 -14.62
C ALA A 35 2.98 -6.77 -15.06
N ALA A 36 3.91 -7.34 -14.30
CA ALA A 36 5.35 -7.35 -14.62
C ALA A 36 5.62 -8.18 -15.89
N ALA A 37 5.04 -9.39 -16.00
CA ALA A 37 5.15 -10.23 -17.19
C ALA A 37 4.58 -9.52 -18.43
N GLY A 38 3.48 -8.79 -18.29
CA GLY A 38 2.85 -7.99 -19.33
C GLY A 38 3.49 -6.64 -19.59
N LYS A 39 4.54 -6.23 -18.86
CA LYS A 39 5.16 -4.90 -18.90
C LYS A 39 4.13 -3.77 -18.74
N SER A 40 3.15 -3.97 -17.87
CA SER A 40 2.00 -3.08 -17.67
C SER A 40 1.83 -2.58 -16.22
N ILE A 41 2.90 -2.61 -15.41
CA ILE A 41 2.86 -2.23 -13.99
C ILE A 41 2.25 -0.85 -13.82
N ASP A 42 2.74 0.16 -14.56
CA ASP A 42 2.25 1.54 -14.43
C ASP A 42 0.78 1.69 -14.84
N ARG A 43 0.35 0.96 -15.88
CA ARG A 43 -1.04 0.97 -16.34
C ARG A 43 -1.98 0.35 -15.30
N VAL A 44 -1.58 -0.78 -14.72
CA VAL A 44 -2.32 -1.43 -13.64
C VAL A 44 -2.36 -0.52 -12.40
N GLU A 45 -1.25 0.14 -12.06
CA GLU A 45 -1.20 1.08 -10.93
C GLU A 45 -2.15 2.27 -11.12
N GLN A 46 -2.21 2.84 -12.33
CA GLN A 46 -3.18 3.89 -12.67
C GLN A 46 -4.63 3.41 -12.55
N SER A 47 -4.92 2.22 -13.07
CA SER A 47 -6.26 1.61 -12.97
C SER A 47 -6.66 1.35 -11.52
N LEU A 48 -5.75 0.83 -10.69
CA LEU A 48 -5.99 0.63 -9.26
C LEU A 48 -6.17 1.95 -8.50
N THR A 49 -5.51 3.02 -8.94
CA THR A 49 -5.71 4.36 -8.39
C THR A 49 -7.14 4.85 -8.68
N ALA A 50 -7.62 4.72 -9.92
CA ALA A 50 -9.00 5.07 -10.28
C ALA A 50 -10.04 4.26 -9.47
N VAL A 51 -9.79 2.97 -9.24
CA VAL A 51 -10.65 2.13 -8.40
C VAL A 51 -10.65 2.61 -6.94
N ARG A 52 -9.50 2.99 -6.38
CA ARG A 52 -9.41 3.55 -5.03
C ARG A 52 -10.20 4.84 -4.93
N ASP A 53 -10.01 5.75 -5.86
CA ASP A 53 -10.69 7.04 -5.85
C ASP A 53 -12.21 6.87 -5.96
N ALA A 54 -12.67 5.90 -6.75
CA ALA A 54 -14.09 5.52 -6.81
C ALA A 54 -14.61 4.96 -5.47
N LEU A 55 -13.82 4.15 -4.76
CA LEU A 55 -14.17 3.65 -3.42
C LEU A 55 -14.25 4.78 -2.39
N GLU A 56 -13.44 5.81 -2.52
CA GLU A 56 -13.45 6.97 -1.62
C GLU A 56 -14.63 7.92 -1.91
N GLN A 57 -15.02 8.07 -3.18
CA GLN A 57 -16.02 9.03 -3.62
C GLN A 57 -17.44 8.47 -3.66
N SER A 58 -17.64 7.14 -3.74
CA SER A 58 -18.94 6.51 -3.89
C SER A 58 -19.25 5.56 -2.72
N ASP A 59 -20.22 5.93 -1.91
CA ASP A 59 -20.74 5.07 -0.84
C ASP A 59 -21.37 3.80 -1.42
N ASP A 60 -22.09 3.89 -2.53
CA ASP A 60 -22.70 2.74 -3.20
C ASP A 60 -21.65 1.73 -3.68
N PHE A 61 -20.53 2.23 -4.24
CA PHE A 61 -19.43 1.34 -4.66
C PHE A 61 -18.73 0.72 -3.45
N ARG A 62 -18.60 1.45 -2.36
CA ARG A 62 -18.07 0.93 -1.10
C ARG A 62 -18.98 -0.15 -0.53
N GLU A 63 -20.30 0.09 -0.52
CA GLU A 63 -21.28 -0.90 -0.09
C GLU A 63 -21.25 -2.16 -0.98
N LEU A 64 -21.20 -1.99 -2.29
CA LEU A 64 -21.05 -3.10 -3.24
C LEU A 64 -19.87 -4.01 -2.92
N THR A 65 -18.75 -3.44 -2.48
CA THR A 65 -17.53 -4.22 -2.19
C THR A 65 -17.53 -4.87 -0.82
N THR A 66 -18.30 -4.37 0.13
CA THR A 66 -18.28 -4.81 1.53
C THR A 66 -19.51 -5.59 1.97
N SER A 67 -20.68 -5.34 1.35
CA SER A 67 -21.94 -5.96 1.76
C SER A 67 -21.98 -7.46 1.44
N PRO A 68 -22.22 -8.32 2.44
CA PRO A 68 -22.40 -9.75 2.22
C PRO A 68 -23.76 -10.10 1.62
N LEU A 69 -24.72 -9.16 1.63
CA LEU A 69 -26.10 -9.37 1.18
C LEU A 69 -26.24 -9.37 -0.34
N ILE A 70 -25.30 -8.79 -1.05
CA ILE A 70 -25.32 -8.71 -2.52
C ILE A 70 -24.98 -10.09 -3.10
N ALA A 71 -25.85 -10.60 -3.97
CA ALA A 71 -25.62 -11.87 -4.63
C ALA A 71 -24.36 -11.81 -5.50
N ARG A 72 -23.55 -12.90 -5.51
CA ARG A 72 -22.25 -12.96 -6.22
C ARG A 72 -22.36 -12.47 -7.67
N GLY A 73 -23.32 -12.98 -8.42
CA GLY A 73 -23.48 -12.61 -9.83
C GLY A 73 -23.89 -11.15 -10.04
N GLN A 74 -24.58 -10.53 -9.09
CA GLN A 74 -24.86 -9.10 -9.10
C GLN A 74 -23.62 -8.29 -8.80
N ALA A 75 -22.85 -8.66 -7.78
CA ALA A 75 -21.60 -8.02 -7.43
C ALA A 75 -20.60 -8.08 -8.59
N THR A 76 -20.46 -9.24 -9.26
CA THR A 76 -19.58 -9.40 -10.41
C THR A 76 -19.99 -8.49 -11.56
N ARG A 77 -21.29 -8.45 -11.92
CA ARG A 77 -21.78 -7.60 -13.01
C ARG A 77 -21.59 -6.10 -12.68
N ALA A 78 -21.91 -5.71 -11.45
CA ALA A 78 -21.79 -4.31 -11.03
C ALA A 78 -20.33 -3.85 -11.01
N VAL A 79 -19.41 -4.64 -10.45
CA VAL A 79 -18.00 -4.26 -10.39
C VAL A 79 -17.36 -4.21 -11.79
N LEU A 80 -17.75 -5.11 -12.71
CA LEU A 80 -17.26 -5.08 -14.09
C LEU A 80 -17.80 -3.87 -14.84
N ALA A 81 -19.08 -3.52 -14.67
CA ALA A 81 -19.67 -2.31 -15.25
C ALA A 81 -18.98 -1.03 -14.72
N THR A 82 -18.70 -0.97 -13.42
CA THR A 82 -17.94 0.13 -12.83
C THR A 82 -16.52 0.20 -13.40
N ALA A 83 -15.85 -0.95 -13.53
CA ALA A 83 -14.52 -1.02 -14.14
C ALA A 83 -14.51 -0.50 -15.58
N ASP A 84 -15.52 -0.83 -16.37
CA ASP A 84 -15.69 -0.34 -17.75
C ASP A 84 -15.91 1.18 -17.78
N GLN A 85 -16.69 1.73 -16.84
CA GLN A 85 -16.91 3.20 -16.72
C GLN A 85 -15.64 3.94 -16.28
N LEU A 86 -14.84 3.34 -15.39
CA LEU A 86 -13.57 3.91 -14.94
C LEU A 86 -12.46 3.80 -15.99
N GLY A 87 -12.68 3.06 -17.07
CA GLY A 87 -11.69 2.86 -18.13
C GLY A 87 -10.44 2.10 -17.67
N VAL A 88 -10.58 1.19 -16.71
CA VAL A 88 -9.45 0.41 -16.23
C VAL A 88 -8.92 -0.54 -17.31
N ASP A 89 -7.63 -0.90 -17.22
CA ASP A 89 -7.04 -1.83 -18.16
C ASP A 89 -7.64 -3.26 -18.06
N ALA A 90 -7.46 -4.05 -19.11
CA ALA A 90 -8.04 -5.39 -19.22
C ALA A 90 -7.56 -6.33 -18.10
N THR A 91 -6.32 -6.19 -17.64
CA THR A 91 -5.75 -7.01 -16.55
C THR A 91 -6.45 -6.70 -15.23
N THR A 92 -6.57 -5.41 -14.91
CA THR A 92 -7.27 -4.93 -13.71
C THR A 92 -8.75 -5.30 -13.76
N ARG A 93 -9.40 -5.14 -14.91
CA ARG A 93 -10.81 -5.55 -15.10
C ARG A 93 -11.02 -7.04 -14.81
N SER A 94 -10.19 -7.89 -15.40
CA SER A 94 -10.27 -9.35 -15.18
C SER A 94 -10.00 -9.70 -13.72
N PHE A 95 -9.04 -9.05 -13.10
CA PHE A 95 -8.71 -9.22 -11.69
C PHE A 95 -9.87 -8.85 -10.76
N LEU A 96 -10.56 -7.73 -11.01
CA LEU A 96 -11.76 -7.33 -10.27
C LEU A 96 -12.88 -8.36 -10.39
N GLY A 97 -13.05 -8.96 -11.57
CA GLY A 97 -13.99 -10.06 -11.80
C GLY A 97 -13.66 -11.28 -10.92
N VAL A 98 -12.39 -11.69 -10.89
CA VAL A 98 -11.93 -12.81 -10.05
C VAL A 98 -12.16 -12.52 -8.55
N LEU A 99 -11.92 -11.30 -8.09
CA LEU A 99 -12.20 -10.91 -6.71
C LEU A 99 -13.70 -10.99 -6.38
N ALA A 100 -14.55 -10.54 -7.28
CA ALA A 100 -16.00 -10.60 -7.11
C ALA A 100 -16.51 -12.05 -7.04
N GLU A 101 -16.06 -12.91 -7.95
CA GLU A 101 -16.39 -14.34 -7.98
C GLU A 101 -15.95 -15.05 -6.69
N ASN A 102 -14.82 -14.70 -6.13
CA ASN A 102 -14.30 -15.25 -4.90
C ASN A 102 -14.82 -14.56 -3.62
N ARG A 103 -15.73 -13.57 -3.72
CA ARG A 103 -16.22 -12.78 -2.60
C ARG A 103 -15.09 -12.09 -1.81
N ARG A 104 -14.12 -11.53 -2.53
CA ARG A 104 -12.92 -10.88 -1.97
C ARG A 104 -12.82 -9.39 -2.30
N LEU A 105 -13.90 -8.76 -2.78
CA LEU A 105 -13.93 -7.32 -3.08
C LEU A 105 -13.61 -6.46 -1.86
N SER A 106 -13.99 -6.88 -0.66
CA SER A 106 -13.66 -6.17 0.59
C SER A 106 -12.16 -6.06 0.87
N ALA A 107 -11.34 -6.89 0.24
CA ALA A 107 -9.88 -6.82 0.35
C ALA A 107 -9.24 -5.79 -0.59
N LEU A 108 -9.99 -5.14 -1.49
CA LEU A 108 -9.50 -4.18 -2.47
C LEU A 108 -8.59 -3.10 -1.87
N PRO A 109 -8.95 -2.41 -0.78
CA PRO A 109 -8.08 -1.37 -0.22
C PRO A 109 -6.70 -1.91 0.19
N GLN A 110 -6.66 -3.12 0.77
CA GLN A 110 -5.41 -3.78 1.17
C GLN A 110 -4.60 -4.22 -0.05
N ILE A 111 -5.26 -4.74 -1.09
CA ILE A 111 -4.62 -5.18 -2.34
C ILE A 111 -3.99 -3.98 -3.04
N ILE A 112 -4.71 -2.87 -3.17
CA ILE A 112 -4.22 -1.65 -3.82
C ILE A 112 -2.98 -1.12 -3.10
N ARG A 113 -3.02 -1.05 -1.77
CA ARG A 113 -1.88 -0.63 -0.95
C ARG A 113 -0.67 -1.55 -1.15
N ALA A 114 -0.86 -2.86 -1.09
CA ALA A 114 0.21 -3.83 -1.27
C ALA A 114 0.80 -3.79 -2.70
N PHE A 115 -0.03 -3.63 -3.73
CA PHE A 115 0.43 -3.50 -5.11
C PHE A 115 1.32 -2.27 -5.30
N ARG A 116 0.91 -1.10 -4.77
CA ARG A 116 1.70 0.13 -4.83
C ARG A 116 3.07 -0.02 -4.15
N GLN A 117 3.12 -0.71 -3.01
CA GLN A 117 4.39 -1.00 -2.34
C GLN A 117 5.30 -1.91 -3.18
N LEU A 118 4.73 -2.91 -3.87
CA LEU A 118 5.49 -3.78 -4.78
C LEU A 118 6.00 -3.01 -6.00
N ALA A 119 5.17 -2.17 -6.60
CA ALA A 119 5.54 -1.32 -7.73
C ALA A 119 6.66 -0.33 -7.35
N ALA A 120 6.56 0.34 -6.21
CA ALA A 120 7.58 1.24 -5.69
C ALA A 120 8.92 0.52 -5.47
N ARG A 121 8.89 -0.68 -4.86
CA ARG A 121 10.10 -1.51 -4.69
C ARG A 121 10.71 -1.92 -6.02
N HIS A 122 9.88 -2.25 -6.99
CA HIS A 122 10.34 -2.64 -8.33
C HIS A 122 11.05 -1.48 -9.05
N ARG A 123 10.57 -0.24 -8.87
CA ARG A 123 11.23 0.98 -9.38
C ARG A 123 12.46 1.40 -8.57
N GLY A 124 12.80 0.68 -7.49
CA GLY A 124 13.88 1.04 -6.60
C GLY A 124 13.60 2.26 -5.73
N GLU A 125 12.34 2.69 -5.64
CA GLU A 125 11.92 3.78 -4.77
C GLU A 125 12.01 3.38 -3.29
N ALA A 126 12.37 4.34 -2.44
CA ALA A 126 12.23 4.14 -1.00
C ALA A 126 10.76 4.32 -0.62
N THR A 127 10.17 3.36 0.07
CA THR A 127 8.83 3.52 0.63
C THR A 127 8.95 4.14 2.01
N ALA A 128 8.31 5.31 2.20
CA ALA A 128 8.14 5.96 3.49
C ALA A 128 6.68 5.77 3.96
N GLU A 129 6.49 5.03 5.05
CA GLU A 129 5.21 4.96 5.75
C GLU A 129 5.09 6.19 6.64
N VAL A 130 4.07 7.00 6.43
CA VAL A 130 3.87 8.25 7.18
C VAL A 130 2.54 8.17 7.92
N THR A 131 2.62 8.23 9.24
CA THR A 131 1.44 8.31 10.10
C THR A 131 1.30 9.73 10.63
N SER A 132 0.14 10.34 10.43
CA SER A 132 -0.18 11.69 10.90
C SER A 132 -1.40 11.70 11.82
N ALA A 133 -1.50 12.68 12.68
CA ALA A 133 -2.68 12.86 13.55
C ALA A 133 -3.95 13.25 12.75
N HIS A 134 -3.77 13.94 11.62
CA HIS A 134 -4.84 14.40 10.74
C HIS A 134 -4.48 14.12 9.29
N ALA A 135 -5.49 14.08 8.41
CA ALA A 135 -5.27 13.95 6.99
C ALA A 135 -4.42 15.12 6.46
N LEU A 136 -3.37 14.80 5.71
CA LEU A 136 -2.49 15.79 5.08
C LEU A 136 -3.13 16.30 3.79
N THR A 137 -2.95 17.58 3.50
CA THR A 137 -3.31 18.16 2.20
C THR A 137 -2.35 17.69 1.10
N ALA A 138 -2.77 17.80 -0.17
CA ALA A 138 -1.93 17.44 -1.30
C ALA A 138 -0.58 18.18 -1.29
N ASP A 139 -0.61 19.50 -0.99
CA ASP A 139 0.60 20.34 -0.92
C ASP A 139 1.57 19.89 0.18
N GLN A 140 1.03 19.50 1.35
CA GLN A 140 1.84 18.96 2.46
C GLN A 140 2.47 17.61 2.12
N VAL A 141 1.75 16.77 1.37
CA VAL A 141 2.29 15.49 0.91
C VAL A 141 3.42 15.70 -0.08
N ASP A 142 3.28 16.65 -0.99
CA ASP A 142 4.30 16.92 -2.01
C ASP A 142 5.54 17.58 -1.39
N GLU A 143 5.38 18.50 -0.44
CA GLU A 143 6.50 19.05 0.33
C GLU A 143 7.23 17.95 1.11
N LEU A 144 6.51 17.05 1.76
CA LEU A 144 7.08 15.92 2.49
C LEU A 144 7.89 15.01 1.56
N LYS A 145 7.37 14.68 0.37
CA LYS A 145 8.10 13.90 -0.65
C LYS A 145 9.40 14.58 -1.06
N GLN A 146 9.37 15.89 -1.30
CA GLN A 146 10.57 16.66 -1.65
C GLN A 146 11.62 16.62 -0.55
N GLN A 147 11.22 16.82 0.71
CA GLN A 147 12.14 16.76 1.85
C GLN A 147 12.75 15.35 2.02
N LEU A 148 11.93 14.32 1.86
CA LEU A 148 12.40 12.93 1.94
C LEU A 148 13.34 12.59 0.77
N ARG A 149 13.04 13.04 -0.44
CA ARG A 149 13.91 12.89 -1.61
C ARG A 149 15.27 13.54 -1.42
N LEU A 150 15.31 14.77 -0.93
CA LEU A 150 16.55 15.49 -0.62
C LEU A 150 17.39 14.75 0.42
N ARG A 151 16.74 14.21 1.45
CA ARG A 151 17.42 13.50 2.54
C ARG A 151 17.94 12.11 2.16
N LEU A 152 17.22 11.39 1.30
CA LEU A 152 17.53 10.01 0.92
C LEU A 152 18.30 9.90 -0.41
N GLY A 153 18.37 10.98 -1.19
CA GLY A 153 19.06 11.01 -2.48
C GLY A 153 18.40 10.14 -3.56
N ARG A 154 17.13 9.72 -3.36
CA ARG A 154 16.37 8.87 -4.28
C ARG A 154 14.88 9.16 -4.22
N GLU A 155 14.13 8.70 -5.23
CA GLU A 155 12.68 8.84 -5.25
C GLU A 155 12.05 8.11 -4.08
N VAL A 156 10.99 8.72 -3.51
CA VAL A 156 10.32 8.23 -2.31
C VAL A 156 8.83 8.10 -2.60
N SER A 157 8.33 6.88 -2.49
CA SER A 157 6.88 6.63 -2.44
C SER A 157 6.39 6.82 -1.00
N VAL A 158 5.35 7.61 -0.81
CA VAL A 158 4.78 7.92 0.51
C VAL A 158 3.45 7.18 0.65
N ASP A 159 3.36 6.32 1.68
CA ASP A 159 2.13 5.65 2.11
C ASP A 159 1.60 6.36 3.37
N LEU A 160 0.44 7.00 3.25
CA LEU A 160 -0.15 7.82 4.30
C LEU A 160 -1.14 7.01 5.13
N SER A 161 -1.06 7.16 6.44
CA SER A 161 -2.06 6.68 7.40
C SER A 161 -2.41 7.78 8.39
N VAL A 162 -3.65 7.80 8.86
CA VAL A 162 -4.10 8.73 9.89
C VAL A 162 -4.32 7.96 11.19
N ASP A 163 -3.67 8.41 12.24
CA ASP A 163 -3.82 7.88 13.60
C ASP A 163 -4.18 9.03 14.55
N PRO A 164 -5.46 9.15 14.95
CA PRO A 164 -5.91 10.18 15.86
C PRO A 164 -5.32 10.08 17.28
N GLU A 165 -4.71 8.94 17.65
CA GLU A 165 -4.02 8.79 18.94
C GLU A 165 -2.71 9.56 19.00
N LEU A 166 -2.17 9.96 17.84
CA LEU A 166 -1.10 10.92 17.77
C LEU A 166 -1.65 12.31 18.13
N LEU A 167 -1.20 12.89 19.23
CA LEU A 167 -1.63 14.23 19.67
C LEU A 167 -1.26 15.33 18.69
N GLY A 168 -0.45 15.03 17.67
CA GLY A 168 0.01 15.90 16.59
C GLY A 168 1.40 15.52 16.11
N GLY A 169 1.82 16.09 14.96
CA GLY A 169 3.07 15.77 14.32
C GLY A 169 2.98 14.58 13.37
N LEU A 170 4.14 14.05 12.97
CA LEU A 170 4.31 12.97 11.98
C LEU A 170 5.23 11.90 12.53
N VAL A 171 4.90 10.66 12.24
CA VAL A 171 5.81 9.52 12.37
C VAL A 171 6.13 9.04 10.97
N VAL A 172 7.40 9.05 10.61
CA VAL A 172 7.88 8.60 9.29
C VAL A 172 8.74 7.36 9.46
N ARG A 173 8.37 6.29 8.81
CA ARG A 173 9.10 5.02 8.80
C ARG A 173 9.64 4.75 7.41
N ILE A 174 10.95 4.53 7.30
CA ILE A 174 11.63 4.24 6.03
C ILE A 174 12.45 2.97 6.22
N GLY A 175 11.91 1.83 5.78
CA GLY A 175 12.52 0.54 6.02
C GLY A 175 12.65 0.25 7.52
N SER A 176 13.88 0.08 8.03
CA SER A 176 14.16 -0.13 9.46
C SER A 176 14.35 1.18 10.24
N GLN A 177 14.44 2.32 9.58
CA GLN A 177 14.60 3.63 10.22
C GLN A 177 13.23 4.23 10.52
N MET A 178 13.06 4.72 11.74
CA MET A 178 11.86 5.41 12.20
C MET A 178 12.25 6.81 12.66
N ILE A 179 11.58 7.82 12.11
CA ILE A 179 11.72 9.22 12.51
C ILE A 179 10.39 9.61 13.14
N ASP A 180 10.37 9.70 14.46
CA ASP A 180 9.19 10.09 15.22
C ASP A 180 9.33 11.56 15.64
N SER A 181 8.52 12.41 15.04
CA SER A 181 8.41 13.84 15.34
C SER A 181 7.07 14.19 16.01
N SER A 182 6.37 13.18 16.56
CA SER A 182 5.07 13.38 17.20
C SER A 182 5.19 14.21 18.49
N ILE A 183 4.14 14.97 18.77
CA ILE A 183 4.03 15.77 20.02
C ILE A 183 4.01 14.81 21.23
N ARG A 184 3.40 13.64 21.09
CA ARG A 184 3.36 12.61 22.14
C ARG A 184 4.75 12.19 22.59
N THR A 185 5.65 11.90 21.65
CA THR A 185 7.03 11.51 21.96
C THR A 185 7.80 12.66 22.60
N ARG A 186 7.61 13.90 22.12
CA ARG A 186 8.22 15.09 22.74
C ARG A 186 7.75 15.32 24.16
N LEU A 187 6.44 15.19 24.45
CA LEU A 187 5.88 15.35 25.79
C LEU A 187 6.36 14.23 26.73
N ASN A 188 6.44 12.99 26.27
CA ASN A 188 6.97 11.88 27.07
C ASN A 188 8.44 12.07 27.41
N ALA A 189 9.25 12.55 26.47
CA ALA A 189 10.65 12.86 26.71
C ALA A 189 10.81 13.98 27.76
N LEU A 190 9.96 15.03 27.67
CA LEU A 190 9.96 16.12 28.65
C LEU A 190 9.53 15.64 30.04
N ALA A 191 8.48 14.83 30.13
CA ALA A 191 8.00 14.26 31.38
C ALA A 191 9.03 13.37 32.06
N THR A 192 9.82 12.63 31.25
CA THR A 192 10.93 11.80 31.76
C THR A 192 12.10 12.65 32.26
N ALA A 193 12.44 13.71 31.52
CA ALA A 193 13.49 14.64 31.93
C ALA A 193 13.15 15.45 33.20
N MET A 194 11.87 15.65 33.50
CA MET A 194 11.42 16.34 34.71
C MET A 194 11.31 15.41 35.95
N LYS A 195 11.39 14.09 35.76
CA LYS A 195 11.31 13.09 36.85
C LYS A 195 12.68 12.58 37.32
N GLY A 196 13.75 12.91 36.61
CA GLY A 196 15.15 12.61 36.97
C GLY A 196 15.81 13.81 37.61
#